data_755250a6b4a3be6a27fa8ec61d20facd
#
_entry.id   755250a6b4a3be6a27fa8ec61d20facd
#
_cell.length_a   1.000
_cell.length_b   1.000
_cell.length_c   1.000
_cell.angle_alpha   90.00
_cell.angle_beta   90.00
_cell.angle_gamma   90.00
#
_symmetry.space_group_name_H-M   'P 1'
#
loop_
_entity.id
_entity.type
_entity.pdbx_description
1 polymer ?
#
loop_
_entity_poly.entity_id
_entity_poly.type
_entity_poly.pdbx_seq_one_letter_code
_entity_poly.pdbx_strand_id
1 'polypeptide(L)'
;MITRREIDELAAATGFSGVVRIDRGGQVELAAAYGFADRAHEVPNTLETQFAVASATKGLTALVVINLVMDGVLELSTPARSLLGDDLPLIDDAVTVEYLLAHRSGIGDYVDEDEDIDPLAYLMPVPVHELATTEDYLRVLDGHPAKFAPGERFSYCNSGYVVLALIAERATGVPFHELVQQRVSEPAGMRDTAFLRSDELPGRAAIGYLESDGPRTNVFHLPVRGSGDGGVYTTVADINALWRAFFDGRIVPSDWVAEMVRPRSATSDGRRRYGLGFWLAGEGDAVSLVGADAGVSFRSVHDPARDLTHTMIANTTDAWQVSRLLAANA
;
A
#
# COMPACT_ATOMS: atom_id res chain seq x y z
N MET A 1 -25.23 -11.85 -2.33
CA MET A 1 -24.30 -11.56 -3.45
C MET A 1 -24.64 -10.20 -4.02
N ILE A 2 -23.67 -9.33 -4.13
CA ILE A 2 -23.82 -8.00 -4.73
C ILE A 2 -24.06 -8.14 -6.24
N THR A 3 -24.93 -7.31 -6.78
CA THR A 3 -25.23 -7.28 -8.20
C THR A 3 -24.51 -6.11 -8.88
N ARG A 4 -24.27 -6.21 -10.18
CA ARG A 4 -23.74 -5.11 -10.99
C ARG A 4 -24.59 -3.85 -10.84
N ARG A 5 -25.91 -4.00 -10.83
CA ARG A 5 -26.85 -2.88 -10.70
C ARG A 5 -26.68 -2.10 -9.39
N GLU A 6 -26.47 -2.78 -8.25
CA GLU A 6 -26.28 -2.10 -6.96
C GLU A 6 -24.99 -1.27 -6.96
N ILE A 7 -23.93 -1.76 -7.63
CA ILE A 7 -22.68 -0.99 -7.78
C ILE A 7 -22.90 0.19 -8.73
N ASP A 8 -23.57 0.00 -9.87
CA ASP A 8 -23.86 1.06 -10.84
C ASP A 8 -24.69 2.20 -10.20
N GLU A 9 -25.72 1.86 -9.40
CA GLU A 9 -26.55 2.84 -8.70
C GLU A 9 -25.73 3.60 -7.64
N LEU A 10 -24.89 2.91 -6.87
CA LEU A 10 -24.04 3.56 -5.88
C LEU A 10 -22.96 4.44 -6.52
N ALA A 11 -22.30 3.96 -7.58
CA ALA A 11 -21.29 4.71 -8.30
C ALA A 11 -21.85 6.02 -8.87
N ALA A 12 -23.05 5.95 -9.47
CA ALA A 12 -23.76 7.14 -9.97
C ALA A 12 -24.14 8.10 -8.83
N ALA A 13 -24.61 7.58 -7.69
CA ALA A 13 -25.04 8.40 -6.55
C ALA A 13 -23.88 9.10 -5.82
N THR A 14 -22.67 8.52 -5.88
CA THR A 14 -21.49 9.02 -5.14
C THR A 14 -20.45 9.72 -6.01
N GLY A 15 -20.63 9.72 -7.35
CA GLY A 15 -19.60 10.19 -8.27
C GLY A 15 -18.33 9.33 -8.25
N PHE A 16 -18.47 8.02 -7.98
CA PHE A 16 -17.33 7.11 -7.92
C PHE A 16 -16.55 7.09 -9.24
N SER A 17 -15.25 7.32 -9.16
CA SER A 17 -14.32 7.25 -10.29
C SER A 17 -13.21 6.24 -9.97
N GLY A 18 -13.18 5.13 -10.72
CA GLY A 18 -12.26 4.03 -10.45
C GLY A 18 -12.76 2.70 -10.98
N VAL A 19 -12.28 1.62 -10.39
CA VAL A 19 -12.61 0.23 -10.78
C VAL A 19 -13.02 -0.61 -9.58
N VAL A 20 -13.89 -1.57 -9.84
CA VAL A 20 -14.33 -2.60 -8.89
C VAL A 20 -14.16 -3.97 -9.54
N ARG A 21 -13.66 -4.94 -8.77
CA ARG A 21 -13.55 -6.33 -9.22
C ARG A 21 -13.82 -7.29 -8.08
N ILE A 22 -14.55 -8.36 -8.40
CA ILE A 22 -14.80 -9.50 -7.52
C ILE A 22 -14.40 -10.76 -8.26
N ASP A 23 -13.55 -11.56 -7.65
CA ASP A 23 -13.14 -12.88 -8.14
C ASP A 23 -13.53 -13.95 -7.10
N ARG A 24 -14.11 -15.05 -7.57
CA ARG A 24 -14.45 -16.19 -6.74
C ARG A 24 -14.07 -17.49 -7.42
N GLY A 25 -13.39 -18.40 -6.71
CA GLY A 25 -12.94 -19.66 -7.28
C GLY A 25 -12.04 -19.46 -8.51
N GLY A 26 -11.22 -18.40 -8.51
CA GLY A 26 -10.35 -18.09 -9.63
C GLY A 26 -11.06 -17.52 -10.87
N GLN A 27 -12.37 -17.25 -10.81
CA GLN A 27 -13.15 -16.67 -11.91
C GLN A 27 -13.60 -15.25 -11.57
N VAL A 28 -13.62 -14.38 -12.59
CA VAL A 28 -14.17 -13.02 -12.46
C VAL A 28 -15.68 -13.13 -12.34
N GLU A 29 -16.23 -12.82 -11.16
CA GLU A 29 -17.67 -12.76 -10.92
C GLU A 29 -18.24 -11.40 -11.33
N LEU A 30 -17.49 -10.34 -11.10
CA LEU A 30 -17.85 -8.97 -11.46
C LEU A 30 -16.60 -8.13 -11.72
N ALA A 31 -16.64 -7.30 -12.78
CA ALA A 31 -15.64 -6.26 -13.01
C ALA A 31 -16.30 -5.04 -13.67
N ALA A 32 -15.97 -3.84 -13.20
CA ALA A 32 -16.55 -2.59 -13.68
C ALA A 32 -15.61 -1.41 -13.51
N ALA A 33 -15.64 -0.48 -14.46
CA ALA A 33 -14.93 0.78 -14.44
C ALA A 33 -15.92 1.96 -14.52
N TYR A 34 -15.61 3.05 -13.82
CA TYR A 34 -16.47 4.24 -13.71
C TYR A 34 -15.62 5.51 -13.72
N GLY A 35 -16.20 6.61 -14.23
CA GLY A 35 -15.56 7.92 -14.25
C GLY A 35 -14.37 7.99 -15.21
N PHE A 36 -13.46 8.93 -14.93
CA PHE A 36 -12.38 9.30 -15.85
C PHE A 36 -11.01 9.13 -15.19
N ALA A 37 -10.08 8.55 -15.93
CA ALA A 37 -8.66 8.52 -15.61
C ALA A 37 -8.03 9.92 -15.76
N ASP A 38 -8.48 10.67 -16.76
CA ASP A 38 -8.16 12.08 -16.97
C ASP A 38 -9.45 12.85 -17.27
N ARG A 39 -9.86 13.70 -16.34
CA ARG A 39 -11.10 14.50 -16.47
C ARG A 39 -10.97 15.61 -17.50
N ALA A 40 -9.79 16.22 -17.62
CA ALA A 40 -9.57 17.34 -18.54
C ALA A 40 -9.66 16.90 -20.01
N HIS A 41 -9.24 15.67 -20.30
CA HIS A 41 -9.26 15.10 -21.63
C HIS A 41 -10.39 14.07 -21.83
N GLU A 42 -11.27 13.92 -20.83
CA GLU A 42 -12.38 12.96 -20.85
C GLU A 42 -11.94 11.50 -21.15
N VAL A 43 -10.73 11.11 -20.69
CA VAL A 43 -10.23 9.75 -20.84
C VAL A 43 -10.93 8.85 -19.82
N PRO A 44 -11.76 7.88 -20.21
CA PRO A 44 -12.48 7.04 -19.26
C PRO A 44 -11.56 6.09 -18.51
N ASN A 45 -11.92 5.75 -17.27
CA ASN A 45 -11.33 4.62 -16.58
C ASN A 45 -11.70 3.31 -17.27
N THR A 46 -10.77 2.38 -17.33
CA THR A 46 -10.96 1.01 -17.81
C THR A 46 -10.41 0.01 -16.81
N LEU A 47 -10.62 -1.28 -17.01
CA LEU A 47 -10.05 -2.33 -16.15
C LEU A 47 -8.51 -2.42 -16.26
N GLU A 48 -7.95 -1.87 -17.34
CA GLU A 48 -6.52 -1.80 -17.64
C GLU A 48 -5.87 -0.48 -17.16
N THR A 49 -6.67 0.45 -16.61
CA THR A 49 -6.15 1.69 -16.04
C THR A 49 -5.25 1.39 -14.85
N GLN A 50 -4.06 1.99 -14.84
CA GLN A 50 -3.12 1.95 -13.71
C GLN A 50 -3.50 3.04 -12.71
N PHE A 51 -3.74 2.65 -11.48
CA PHE A 51 -4.10 3.55 -10.38
C PHE A 51 -3.02 3.54 -9.30
N ALA A 52 -2.77 4.68 -8.69
CA ALA A 52 -2.04 4.73 -7.42
C ALA A 52 -2.83 3.99 -6.34
N VAL A 53 -2.12 3.29 -5.44
CA VAL A 53 -2.75 2.49 -4.37
C VAL A 53 -2.30 2.90 -2.96
N ALA A 54 -1.61 4.04 -2.86
CA ALA A 54 -1.14 4.60 -1.58
C ALA A 54 -0.49 3.52 -0.69
N SER A 55 -0.89 3.45 0.58
CA SER A 55 -0.34 2.54 1.60
C SER A 55 -0.49 1.04 1.31
N ALA A 56 -1.27 0.64 0.29
CA ALA A 56 -1.27 -0.76 -0.13
C ALA A 56 0.11 -1.24 -0.64
N THR A 57 0.97 -0.31 -1.04
CA THR A 57 2.39 -0.53 -1.36
C THR A 57 3.13 -1.26 -0.24
N LYS A 58 2.74 -1.05 1.03
CA LYS A 58 3.39 -1.67 2.19
C LYS A 58 3.41 -3.20 2.14
N GLY A 59 2.37 -3.81 1.54
CA GLY A 59 2.36 -5.25 1.30
C GLY A 59 3.50 -5.71 0.36
N LEU A 60 3.76 -4.94 -0.70
CA LEU A 60 4.85 -5.24 -1.64
C LEU A 60 6.21 -5.02 -0.97
N THR A 61 6.35 -3.96 -0.18
CA THR A 61 7.56 -3.69 0.61
C THR A 61 7.86 -4.83 1.58
N ALA A 62 6.85 -5.32 2.29
CA ALA A 62 7.01 -6.46 3.19
C ALA A 62 7.45 -7.71 2.45
N LEU A 63 6.89 -7.99 1.27
CA LEU A 63 7.28 -9.13 0.44
C LEU A 63 8.74 -9.02 -0.04
N VAL A 64 9.22 -7.82 -0.40
CA VAL A 64 10.65 -7.60 -0.71
C VAL A 64 11.51 -7.94 0.50
N VAL A 65 11.19 -7.38 1.67
CA VAL A 65 11.97 -7.58 2.90
C VAL A 65 12.00 -9.06 3.30
N ILE A 66 10.87 -9.77 3.23
CA ILE A 66 10.82 -11.20 3.54
C ILE A 66 11.62 -12.03 2.53
N ASN A 67 11.64 -11.67 1.23
CA ASN A 67 12.53 -12.30 0.27
C ASN A 67 14.01 -12.13 0.65
N LEU A 68 14.41 -10.95 1.12
CA LEU A 68 15.78 -10.73 1.60
C LEU A 68 16.11 -11.50 2.89
N VAL A 69 15.11 -11.71 3.74
CA VAL A 69 15.25 -12.58 4.93
C VAL A 69 15.44 -14.04 4.50
N MET A 70 14.68 -14.51 3.52
CA MET A 70 14.83 -15.88 2.97
C MET A 70 16.18 -16.10 2.32
N ASP A 71 16.72 -15.10 1.64
CA ASP A 71 18.04 -15.13 1.02
C ASP A 71 19.20 -15.03 2.04
N GLY A 72 18.89 -14.80 3.33
CA GLY A 72 19.89 -14.60 4.39
C GLY A 72 20.63 -13.25 4.31
N VAL A 73 20.11 -12.29 3.52
CA VAL A 73 20.65 -10.94 3.43
C VAL A 73 20.25 -10.13 4.66
N LEU A 74 19.04 -10.37 5.19
CA LEU A 74 18.51 -9.79 6.41
C LEU A 74 18.03 -10.91 7.34
N GLU A 75 17.77 -10.54 8.58
CA GLU A 75 17.00 -11.32 9.55
C GLU A 75 15.85 -10.46 10.09
N LEU A 76 14.77 -11.07 10.57
CA LEU A 76 13.71 -10.32 11.24
C LEU A 76 14.23 -9.57 12.48
N SER A 77 15.28 -10.11 13.12
CA SER A 77 16.00 -9.52 14.26
C SER A 77 17.04 -8.47 13.85
N THR A 78 17.33 -8.27 12.57
CA THR A 78 18.32 -7.29 12.12
C THR A 78 17.97 -5.89 12.64
N PRO A 79 18.84 -5.25 13.41
CA PRO A 79 18.62 -3.87 13.87
C PRO A 79 18.65 -2.89 12.70
N ALA A 80 17.69 -1.99 12.63
CA ALA A 80 17.63 -0.95 11.59
C ALA A 80 18.94 -0.12 11.55
N ARG A 81 19.49 0.18 12.72
CA ARG A 81 20.75 0.93 12.89
C ARG A 81 21.91 0.35 12.12
N SER A 82 22.00 -0.99 11.96
CA SER A 82 23.09 -1.65 11.24
C SER A 82 23.17 -1.27 9.75
N LEU A 83 22.04 -0.86 9.15
CA LEU A 83 21.94 -0.42 7.75
C LEU A 83 21.81 1.11 7.63
N LEU A 84 21.26 1.76 8.65
CA LEU A 84 21.12 3.21 8.66
C LEU A 84 22.44 3.95 8.97
N GLY A 85 23.36 3.30 9.70
CA GLY A 85 24.60 3.98 10.14
C GLY A 85 24.29 5.18 11.04
N ASP A 86 24.78 6.36 10.68
CA ASP A 86 24.56 7.60 11.43
C ASP A 86 23.29 8.35 10.99
N ASP A 87 22.60 7.90 9.95
CA ASP A 87 21.36 8.51 9.50
C ASP A 87 20.22 8.23 10.49
N LEU A 88 19.25 9.14 10.57
CA LEU A 88 18.07 9.05 11.42
C LEU A 88 18.40 8.74 12.90
N PRO A 89 19.17 9.62 13.56
CA PRO A 89 19.75 9.34 14.89
C PRO A 89 18.71 9.17 16.00
N LEU A 90 17.46 9.59 15.77
CA LEU A 90 16.36 9.43 16.73
C LEU A 90 15.71 8.02 16.69
N ILE A 91 16.10 7.17 15.73
CA ILE A 91 15.67 5.76 15.72
C ILE A 91 16.51 4.98 16.74
N ASP A 92 15.82 4.36 17.71
CA ASP A 92 16.45 3.56 18.76
C ASP A 92 17.17 2.33 18.17
N ASP A 93 18.33 1.97 18.72
CA ASP A 93 19.15 0.83 18.28
C ASP A 93 18.43 -0.52 18.44
N ALA A 94 17.42 -0.61 19.30
CA ALA A 94 16.59 -1.80 19.49
C ALA A 94 15.50 -1.97 18.43
N VAL A 95 15.32 -1.01 17.53
CA VAL A 95 14.37 -1.14 16.42
C VAL A 95 14.85 -2.19 15.42
N THR A 96 14.03 -3.24 15.20
CA THR A 96 14.34 -4.34 14.29
C THR A 96 13.47 -4.29 13.04
N VAL A 97 13.87 -5.02 12.01
CA VAL A 97 13.09 -5.27 10.78
C VAL A 97 11.68 -5.78 11.12
N GLU A 98 11.55 -6.73 12.07
CA GLU A 98 10.24 -7.23 12.50
C GLU A 98 9.35 -6.14 13.11
N TYR A 99 9.92 -5.29 13.97
CA TYR A 99 9.13 -4.21 14.59
C TYR A 99 8.65 -3.19 13.56
N LEU A 100 9.46 -2.89 12.55
CA LEU A 100 9.05 -2.04 11.44
C LEU A 100 7.93 -2.68 10.62
N LEU A 101 8.09 -3.95 10.20
CA LEU A 101 7.08 -4.70 9.43
C LEU A 101 5.73 -4.81 10.15
N ALA A 102 5.74 -4.95 11.48
CA ALA A 102 4.55 -5.15 12.31
C ALA A 102 3.97 -3.86 12.90
N HIS A 103 4.47 -2.68 12.51
CA HIS A 103 4.09 -1.39 13.10
C HIS A 103 4.25 -1.34 14.64
N ARG A 104 5.37 -1.87 15.12
CA ARG A 104 5.72 -1.91 16.56
C ARG A 104 7.04 -1.22 16.87
N SER A 105 7.62 -0.49 15.93
CA SER A 105 8.93 0.13 16.07
C SER A 105 8.96 1.28 17.08
N GLY A 106 7.84 1.97 17.24
CA GLY A 106 7.76 3.17 18.10
C GLY A 106 8.51 4.39 17.56
N ILE A 107 9.06 4.35 16.37
CA ILE A 107 9.71 5.52 15.75
C ILE A 107 8.70 6.63 15.46
N GLY A 108 9.20 7.86 15.35
CA GLY A 108 8.39 8.99 14.92
C GLY A 108 7.94 8.86 13.46
N ASP A 109 6.88 9.55 13.10
CA ASP A 109 6.28 9.45 11.76
C ASP A 109 6.18 10.82 11.08
N TYR A 110 6.54 10.88 9.81
CA TYR A 110 6.44 12.11 9.01
C TYR A 110 4.99 12.40 8.57
N VAL A 111 4.14 11.37 8.53
CA VAL A 111 2.68 11.45 8.38
C VAL A 111 2.04 10.61 9.47
N ASP A 112 1.83 11.21 10.65
CA ASP A 112 1.31 10.51 11.82
C ASP A 112 -0.21 10.39 11.78
N GLU A 113 -0.72 9.20 11.41
CA GLU A 113 -2.18 8.95 11.33
C GLU A 113 -2.85 8.86 12.72
N ASP A 114 -2.10 8.87 13.83
CA ASP A 114 -2.65 9.03 15.18
C ASP A 114 -3.03 10.51 15.47
N GLU A 115 -2.53 11.46 14.65
CA GLU A 115 -2.92 12.86 14.66
C GLU A 115 -4.11 13.10 13.71
N ASP A 116 -4.89 14.14 13.97
CA ASP A 116 -6.03 14.55 13.10
C ASP A 116 -5.49 15.30 11.87
N ILE A 117 -4.94 14.55 10.91
CA ILE A 117 -4.39 15.11 9.68
C ILE A 117 -5.46 15.11 8.59
N ASP A 118 -5.78 16.30 8.06
CA ASP A 118 -6.53 16.43 6.81
C ASP A 118 -5.57 16.15 5.62
N PRO A 119 -5.72 15.05 4.90
CA PRO A 119 -4.84 14.73 3.77
C PRO A 119 -4.91 15.78 2.65
N LEU A 120 -5.98 16.56 2.56
CA LEU A 120 -6.12 17.63 1.56
C LEU A 120 -5.42 18.93 1.97
N ALA A 121 -5.10 19.08 3.25
CA ALA A 121 -4.38 20.23 3.82
C ALA A 121 -2.93 19.90 4.17
N TYR A 122 -2.55 18.65 4.19
CA TYR A 122 -1.18 18.23 4.51
C TYR A 122 -0.20 18.72 3.44
N LEU A 123 0.89 19.32 3.89
CA LEU A 123 1.99 19.78 3.03
C LEU A 123 3.26 19.03 3.43
N MET A 124 3.91 18.41 2.45
CA MET A 124 5.23 17.83 2.66
C MET A 124 6.22 18.91 3.10
N PRO A 125 7.10 18.60 4.07
CA PRO A 125 8.09 19.58 4.58
C PRO A 125 9.18 19.94 3.56
N VAL A 126 9.25 19.18 2.44
CA VAL A 126 10.14 19.44 1.30
C VAL A 126 9.33 19.44 0.00
N PRO A 127 9.83 20.10 -1.06
CA PRO A 127 9.15 20.06 -2.36
C PRO A 127 8.95 18.63 -2.86
N VAL A 128 7.73 18.26 -3.20
CA VAL A 128 7.35 16.88 -3.57
C VAL A 128 8.12 16.33 -4.76
N HIS A 129 8.57 17.20 -5.69
CA HIS A 129 9.36 16.82 -6.86
C HIS A 129 10.81 16.43 -6.54
N GLU A 130 11.29 16.72 -5.33
CA GLU A 130 12.61 16.31 -4.84
C GLU A 130 12.58 14.92 -4.18
N LEU A 131 11.40 14.31 -4.01
CA LEU A 131 11.24 12.96 -3.46
C LEU A 131 11.07 11.95 -4.61
N ALA A 132 12.17 11.54 -5.21
CA ALA A 132 12.19 10.68 -6.40
C ALA A 132 12.92 9.35 -6.18
N THR A 133 13.83 9.28 -5.22
CA THR A 133 14.57 8.08 -4.81
C THR A 133 14.31 7.77 -3.33
N THR A 134 14.57 6.56 -2.90
CA THR A 134 14.39 6.16 -1.49
C THR A 134 15.28 7.01 -0.55
N GLU A 135 16.49 7.33 -0.96
CA GLU A 135 17.43 8.16 -0.17
C GLU A 135 16.95 9.62 -0.02
N ASP A 136 16.19 10.17 -0.97
CA ASP A 136 15.63 11.52 -0.87
C ASP A 136 14.69 11.67 0.33
N TYR A 137 14.06 10.56 0.75
CA TYR A 137 13.14 10.56 1.89
C TYR A 137 13.83 10.72 3.25
N LEU A 138 15.14 10.54 3.37
CA LEU A 138 15.87 10.86 4.61
C LEU A 138 15.54 12.25 5.15
N ARG A 139 15.33 13.21 4.26
CA ARG A 139 15.02 14.61 4.59
C ARG A 139 13.65 14.80 5.26
N VAL A 140 12.72 13.88 5.04
CA VAL A 140 11.39 13.91 5.67
C VAL A 140 11.27 12.92 6.82
N LEU A 141 12.16 11.95 6.92
CA LEU A 141 12.19 10.96 8.00
C LEU A 141 12.92 11.47 9.24
N ASP A 142 13.87 12.39 9.07
CA ASP A 142 14.70 12.88 10.18
C ASP A 142 13.93 13.88 11.07
N GLY A 143 14.35 13.95 12.33
CA GLY A 143 13.84 14.92 13.29
C GLY A 143 12.56 14.53 14.03
N HIS A 144 11.97 13.37 13.76
CA HIS A 144 10.76 12.90 14.43
C HIS A 144 11.09 12.08 15.68
N PRO A 145 10.72 12.53 16.89
CA PRO A 145 11.03 11.82 18.13
C PRO A 145 10.27 10.49 18.23
N ALA A 146 10.88 9.51 18.90
CA ALA A 146 10.23 8.24 19.19
C ALA A 146 8.94 8.44 20.02
N LYS A 147 7.89 7.66 19.68
CA LYS A 147 6.56 7.71 20.31
C LYS A 147 6.48 6.80 21.54
N PHE A 148 7.20 5.66 21.53
CA PHE A 148 7.24 4.66 22.60
C PHE A 148 8.43 3.71 22.38
N ALA A 149 8.70 2.84 23.35
CA ALA A 149 9.81 1.88 23.27
C ALA A 149 9.54 0.81 22.17
N PRO A 150 10.58 0.38 21.43
CA PRO A 150 10.43 -0.66 20.41
C PRO A 150 9.77 -1.93 20.96
N GLY A 151 8.76 -2.43 20.26
CA GLY A 151 8.02 -3.64 20.62
C GLY A 151 6.88 -3.44 21.63
N GLU A 152 6.69 -2.25 22.19
CA GLU A 152 5.72 -2.00 23.27
C GLU A 152 4.27 -2.15 22.79
N ARG A 153 3.89 -1.54 21.68
CA ARG A 153 2.53 -1.55 21.17
C ARG A 153 2.45 -1.37 19.65
N PHE A 154 1.27 -1.56 19.11
CA PHE A 154 0.94 -1.18 17.72
C PHE A 154 0.75 0.35 17.62
N SER A 155 1.37 0.95 16.63
CA SER A 155 1.03 2.27 16.10
C SER A 155 1.42 2.28 14.63
N TYR A 156 0.43 2.46 13.75
CA TYR A 156 0.68 2.52 12.32
C TYR A 156 1.72 3.60 12.01
N CYS A 157 2.70 3.30 11.16
CA CYS A 157 3.83 4.18 10.94
C CYS A 157 4.28 4.14 9.48
N ASN A 158 4.14 5.25 8.77
CA ASN A 158 4.55 5.41 7.38
C ASN A 158 6.09 5.45 7.29
N SER A 159 6.75 6.24 8.13
CA SER A 159 8.20 6.29 8.22
C SER A 159 8.84 4.92 8.34
N GLY A 160 8.23 4.00 9.09
CA GLY A 160 8.75 2.64 9.28
C GLY A 160 8.89 1.87 7.97
N TYR A 161 7.99 2.06 7.04
CA TYR A 161 8.03 1.38 5.73
C TYR A 161 8.98 2.04 4.74
N VAL A 162 9.19 3.36 4.81
CA VAL A 162 10.27 4.01 4.07
C VAL A 162 11.63 3.55 4.60
N VAL A 163 11.79 3.42 5.93
CA VAL A 163 13.00 2.86 6.55
C VAL A 163 13.24 1.41 6.09
N LEU A 164 12.21 0.56 5.95
CA LEU A 164 12.36 -0.78 5.39
C LEU A 164 12.85 -0.75 3.93
N ALA A 165 12.37 0.21 3.12
CA ALA A 165 12.86 0.39 1.75
C ALA A 165 14.34 0.81 1.72
N LEU A 166 14.76 1.75 2.59
CA LEU A 166 16.17 2.14 2.75
C LEU A 166 17.05 0.94 3.17
N ILE A 167 16.59 0.16 4.16
CA ILE A 167 17.28 -1.06 4.61
C ILE A 167 17.45 -2.04 3.47
N ALA A 168 16.39 -2.30 2.69
CA ALA A 168 16.44 -3.24 1.57
C ALA A 168 17.41 -2.77 0.47
N GLU A 169 17.36 -1.48 0.11
CA GLU A 169 18.25 -0.88 -0.88
C GLU A 169 19.71 -0.94 -0.42
N ARG A 170 20.00 -0.55 0.82
CA ARG A 170 21.37 -0.54 1.37
C ARG A 170 21.94 -1.94 1.58
N ALA A 171 21.13 -2.90 1.97
CA ALA A 171 21.56 -4.28 2.16
C ALA A 171 21.94 -4.97 0.83
N THR A 172 21.34 -4.55 -0.28
CA THR A 172 21.52 -5.20 -1.59
C THR A 172 22.34 -4.38 -2.57
N GLY A 173 22.37 -3.06 -2.41
CA GLY A 173 22.91 -2.11 -3.40
C GLY A 173 22.02 -1.97 -4.65
N VAL A 174 20.80 -2.52 -4.62
CA VAL A 174 19.83 -2.44 -5.73
C VAL A 174 18.74 -1.42 -5.35
N PRO A 175 18.38 -0.47 -6.24
CA PRO A 175 17.32 0.49 -5.97
C PRO A 175 16.01 -0.19 -5.52
N PHE A 176 15.35 0.34 -4.50
CA PHE A 176 14.16 -0.28 -3.91
C PHE A 176 13.05 -0.53 -4.94
N HIS A 177 12.83 0.41 -5.86
CA HIS A 177 11.84 0.25 -6.91
C HIS A 177 12.11 -0.96 -7.82
N GLU A 178 13.39 -1.24 -8.09
CA GLU A 178 13.81 -2.42 -8.84
C GLU A 178 13.66 -3.70 -8.02
N LEU A 179 13.92 -3.65 -6.72
CA LEU A 179 13.67 -4.80 -5.83
C LEU A 179 12.19 -5.21 -5.84
N VAL A 180 11.26 -4.25 -5.79
CA VAL A 180 9.81 -4.55 -5.90
C VAL A 180 9.51 -5.22 -7.23
N GLN A 181 10.07 -4.71 -8.33
CA GLN A 181 9.87 -5.30 -9.65
C GLN A 181 10.37 -6.74 -9.71
N GLN A 182 11.63 -6.95 -9.32
CA GLN A 182 12.31 -8.25 -9.44
C GLN A 182 11.78 -9.30 -8.47
N ARG A 183 11.48 -8.90 -7.22
CA ARG A 183 11.16 -9.81 -6.12
C ARG A 183 9.66 -10.05 -5.92
N VAL A 184 8.81 -9.14 -6.43
CA VAL A 184 7.37 -9.22 -6.23
C VAL A 184 6.62 -9.20 -7.55
N SER A 185 6.77 -8.14 -8.36
CA SER A 185 5.95 -7.95 -9.55
C SER A 185 6.18 -9.05 -10.60
N GLU A 186 7.42 -9.36 -10.91
CA GLU A 186 7.76 -10.40 -11.89
C GLU A 186 7.32 -11.81 -11.46
N PRO A 187 7.62 -12.30 -10.23
CA PRO A 187 7.14 -13.59 -9.78
C PRO A 187 5.62 -13.69 -9.69
N ALA A 188 4.94 -12.59 -9.39
CA ALA A 188 3.48 -12.52 -9.35
C ALA A 188 2.83 -12.43 -10.75
N GLY A 189 3.59 -12.02 -11.77
CA GLY A 189 3.08 -11.73 -13.11
C GLY A 189 2.35 -10.39 -13.21
N MET A 190 2.66 -9.44 -12.32
CA MET A 190 2.11 -8.08 -12.27
C MET A 190 2.81 -7.18 -13.29
N ARG A 191 2.34 -7.19 -14.53
CA ARG A 191 3.01 -6.52 -15.65
C ARG A 191 2.79 -5.03 -15.74
N ASP A 192 1.74 -4.56 -15.08
CA ASP A 192 1.28 -3.18 -15.09
C ASP A 192 1.43 -2.52 -13.71
N THR A 193 2.39 -3.02 -12.92
CA THR A 193 2.68 -2.53 -11.57
C THR A 193 4.08 -1.94 -11.52
N ALA A 194 4.17 -0.65 -11.15
CA ALA A 194 5.44 0.07 -11.04
C ALA A 194 5.32 1.31 -10.14
N PHE A 195 6.45 1.81 -9.66
CA PHE A 195 6.56 3.16 -9.10
C PHE A 195 6.67 4.17 -10.23
N LEU A 196 5.54 4.67 -10.69
CA LEU A 196 5.50 5.72 -11.73
C LEU A 196 5.81 7.08 -11.11
N ARG A 197 6.47 7.95 -11.91
CA ARG A 197 6.59 9.35 -11.56
C ARG A 197 5.31 10.09 -11.93
N SER A 198 4.79 10.90 -11.01
CA SER A 198 3.53 11.64 -11.24
C SER A 198 3.65 12.74 -12.30
N ASP A 199 4.88 13.14 -12.62
CA ASP A 199 5.20 14.11 -13.69
C ASP A 199 5.51 13.46 -15.06
N GLU A 200 5.50 12.11 -15.14
CA GLU A 200 5.78 11.32 -16.36
C GLU A 200 4.78 10.16 -16.51
N LEU A 201 3.51 10.36 -16.12
CA LEU A 201 2.53 9.29 -16.16
C LEU A 201 2.27 8.80 -17.60
N PRO A 202 2.26 7.47 -17.84
CA PRO A 202 1.84 6.92 -19.13
C PRO A 202 0.35 7.17 -19.39
N GLY A 203 -0.06 7.18 -20.65
CA GLY A 203 -1.41 7.56 -21.07
C GLY A 203 -2.57 6.70 -20.52
N ARG A 204 -2.27 5.57 -19.85
CA ARG A 204 -3.27 4.73 -19.17
C ARG A 204 -3.19 4.78 -17.65
N ALA A 205 -2.37 5.65 -17.08
CA ALA A 205 -2.35 5.88 -15.64
C ALA A 205 -3.38 6.95 -15.28
N ALA A 206 -4.16 6.69 -14.23
CA ALA A 206 -5.14 7.64 -13.73
C ALA A 206 -4.46 8.78 -12.96
N ILE A 207 -4.92 10.00 -13.21
CA ILE A 207 -4.60 11.17 -12.39
C ILE A 207 -5.47 11.10 -11.12
N GLY A 208 -4.88 11.33 -9.96
CA GLY A 208 -5.62 11.44 -8.69
C GLY A 208 -6.30 12.80 -8.56
N TYR A 209 -7.56 12.82 -8.12
CA TYR A 209 -8.35 14.03 -7.92
C TYR A 209 -8.74 14.18 -6.45
N LEU A 210 -8.59 15.38 -5.92
CA LEU A 210 -8.86 15.65 -4.50
C LEU A 210 -10.33 15.45 -4.13
N GLU A 211 -11.24 15.74 -5.07
CA GLU A 211 -12.69 15.68 -4.88
C GLU A 211 -13.34 14.78 -5.93
N SER A 212 -14.56 14.33 -5.63
CA SER A 212 -15.32 13.47 -6.54
C SER A 212 -15.70 14.15 -7.87
N ASP A 213 -15.82 15.47 -7.90
CA ASP A 213 -16.30 16.24 -9.06
C ASP A 213 -15.40 17.43 -9.46
N GLY A 214 -14.37 17.79 -8.70
CA GLY A 214 -13.50 18.93 -8.97
C GLY A 214 -12.39 18.64 -10.01
N PRO A 215 -11.77 19.69 -10.57
CA PRO A 215 -10.63 19.56 -11.51
C PRO A 215 -9.27 19.46 -10.79
N ARG A 216 -9.21 19.68 -9.47
CA ARG A 216 -7.96 19.74 -8.72
C ARG A 216 -7.34 18.34 -8.60
N THR A 217 -6.10 18.21 -9.08
CA THR A 217 -5.31 16.99 -8.99
C THR A 217 -4.46 16.95 -7.71
N ASN A 218 -3.96 15.79 -7.37
CA ASN A 218 -3.13 15.54 -6.20
C ASN A 218 -1.62 15.79 -6.44
N VAL A 219 -1.23 16.34 -7.59
CA VAL A 219 0.18 16.48 -8.02
C VAL A 219 1.08 17.22 -7.02
N PHE A 220 0.52 18.10 -6.19
CA PHE A 220 1.26 18.84 -5.16
C PHE A 220 1.15 18.23 -3.75
N HIS A 221 0.41 17.14 -3.59
CA HIS A 221 0.13 16.54 -2.28
C HIS A 221 0.99 15.31 -1.99
N LEU A 222 1.43 14.63 -3.04
CA LEU A 222 2.17 13.39 -2.95
C LEU A 222 3.58 13.54 -3.51
N PRO A 223 4.57 12.77 -3.01
CA PRO A 223 5.88 12.66 -3.63
C PRO A 223 5.79 12.40 -5.13
N VAL A 224 6.70 12.97 -5.91
CA VAL A 224 6.74 12.74 -7.37
C VAL A 224 6.89 11.26 -7.71
N ARG A 225 7.54 10.50 -6.83
CA ARG A 225 7.65 9.05 -6.90
C ARG A 225 7.55 8.46 -5.50
N GLY A 226 6.73 7.44 -5.32
CA GLY A 226 6.55 6.80 -4.04
C GLY A 226 7.76 6.01 -3.54
N SER A 227 7.70 5.55 -2.31
CA SER A 227 8.71 4.72 -1.65
C SER A 227 8.05 3.52 -0.95
N GLY A 228 8.68 2.98 0.10
CA GLY A 228 8.22 1.77 0.79
C GLY A 228 6.85 1.86 1.44
N ASP A 229 6.40 3.03 1.77
CA ASP A 229 5.12 3.26 2.45
C ASP A 229 3.94 3.51 1.51
N GLY A 230 4.21 3.95 0.25
CA GLY A 230 3.15 4.33 -0.68
C GLY A 230 3.61 4.61 -2.10
N GLY A 231 2.64 4.78 -3.01
CA GLY A 231 2.86 5.35 -4.34
C GLY A 231 3.10 4.37 -5.49
N VAL A 232 2.91 3.06 -5.29
CA VAL A 232 2.83 2.11 -6.42
C VAL A 232 1.58 2.40 -7.24
N TYR A 233 1.73 2.32 -8.57
CA TYR A 233 0.64 2.25 -9.53
C TYR A 233 0.45 0.81 -10.00
N THR A 234 -0.81 0.38 -10.11
CA THR A 234 -1.15 -0.99 -10.49
C THR A 234 -2.54 -1.06 -11.13
N THR A 235 -2.90 -2.20 -11.68
CA THR A 235 -4.23 -2.50 -12.18
C THR A 235 -4.99 -3.43 -11.23
N VAL A 236 -6.32 -3.47 -11.36
CA VAL A 236 -7.14 -4.42 -10.60
C VAL A 236 -6.82 -5.88 -10.95
N ALA A 237 -6.32 -6.15 -12.15
CA ALA A 237 -5.88 -7.48 -12.58
C ALA A 237 -4.58 -7.89 -11.87
N ASP A 238 -3.61 -6.98 -11.76
CA ASP A 238 -2.34 -7.23 -11.07
C ASP A 238 -2.52 -7.43 -9.56
N ILE A 239 -3.46 -6.72 -8.93
CA ILE A 239 -3.80 -6.96 -7.51
C ILE A 239 -4.36 -8.38 -7.32
N ASN A 240 -5.21 -8.86 -8.23
CA ASN A 240 -5.66 -10.26 -8.17
C ASN A 240 -4.50 -11.23 -8.39
N ALA A 241 -3.59 -10.94 -9.33
CA ALA A 241 -2.39 -11.74 -9.57
C ALA A 241 -1.47 -11.78 -8.33
N LEU A 242 -1.34 -10.66 -7.59
CA LEU A 242 -0.60 -10.60 -6.32
C LEU A 242 -1.16 -11.59 -5.30
N TRP A 243 -2.48 -11.55 -5.03
CA TRP A 243 -3.10 -12.44 -4.06
C TRP A 243 -2.92 -13.91 -4.43
N ARG A 244 -3.16 -14.25 -5.69
CA ARG A 244 -2.95 -15.62 -6.18
C ARG A 244 -1.50 -16.06 -6.06
N ALA A 245 -0.56 -15.21 -6.47
CA ALA A 245 0.87 -15.53 -6.38
C ALA A 245 1.36 -15.67 -4.94
N PHE A 246 0.82 -14.86 -4.03
CA PHE A 246 1.15 -14.92 -2.61
C PHE A 246 0.64 -16.23 -1.99
N PHE A 247 -0.64 -16.55 -2.12
CA PHE A 247 -1.21 -17.76 -1.52
C PHE A 247 -0.80 -19.05 -2.22
N ASP A 248 -0.44 -19.00 -3.52
CA ASP A 248 0.13 -20.12 -4.27
C ASP A 248 1.63 -20.38 -3.92
N GLY A 249 2.24 -19.54 -3.09
CA GLY A 249 3.65 -19.69 -2.71
C GLY A 249 4.65 -19.32 -3.80
N ARG A 250 4.26 -18.51 -4.78
CA ARG A 250 5.13 -18.11 -5.91
C ARG A 250 6.04 -16.92 -5.61
N ILE A 251 5.67 -16.07 -4.65
CA ILE A 251 6.47 -14.92 -4.22
C ILE A 251 7.32 -15.30 -3.00
N VAL A 252 6.69 -15.92 -2.03
CA VAL A 252 7.32 -16.51 -0.84
C VAL A 252 6.69 -17.88 -0.59
N PRO A 253 7.41 -18.89 -0.08
CA PRO A 253 6.86 -20.22 0.16
C PRO A 253 5.77 -20.22 1.24
N SER A 254 4.96 -21.27 1.30
CA SER A 254 3.74 -21.37 2.12
C SER A 254 3.95 -21.21 3.63
N ASP A 255 5.10 -21.60 4.15
CA ASP A 255 5.48 -21.36 5.54
C ASP A 255 5.71 -19.86 5.84
N TRP A 256 6.30 -19.13 4.91
CA TRP A 256 6.39 -17.68 5.02
C TRP A 256 5.06 -16.98 4.78
N VAL A 257 4.20 -17.49 3.88
CA VAL A 257 2.81 -16.99 3.78
C VAL A 257 2.12 -17.06 5.13
N ALA A 258 2.14 -18.24 5.78
CA ALA A 258 1.55 -18.44 7.10
C ALA A 258 2.15 -17.51 8.17
N GLU A 259 3.47 -17.28 8.12
CA GLU A 259 4.17 -16.41 9.05
C GLU A 259 3.81 -14.93 8.83
N MET A 260 3.67 -14.47 7.58
CA MET A 260 3.31 -13.10 7.24
C MET A 260 1.87 -12.77 7.63
N VAL A 261 0.94 -13.72 7.55
CA VAL A 261 -0.47 -13.52 7.94
C VAL A 261 -0.74 -13.92 9.40
N ARG A 262 0.27 -14.31 10.15
CA ARG A 262 0.16 -14.54 11.60
C ARG A 262 0.08 -13.18 12.33
N PRO A 263 -0.91 -12.97 13.22
CA PRO A 263 -1.01 -11.73 13.97
C PRO A 263 0.24 -11.41 14.78
N ARG A 264 0.85 -10.25 14.55
CA ARG A 264 2.00 -9.70 15.29
C ARG A 264 1.59 -8.57 16.21
N SER A 265 0.52 -7.86 15.84
CA SER A 265 0.00 -6.71 16.56
C SER A 265 -1.49 -6.54 16.30
N ALA A 266 -2.13 -5.68 17.06
CA ALA A 266 -3.55 -5.35 16.92
C ALA A 266 -3.76 -3.86 17.21
N THR A 267 -4.79 -3.27 16.58
CA THR A 267 -5.26 -1.92 16.91
C THR A 267 -5.72 -1.85 18.36
N SER A 268 -5.65 -0.67 18.98
CA SER A 268 -6.01 -0.45 20.37
C SER A 268 -7.44 -0.88 20.72
N ASP A 269 -8.36 -0.81 19.76
CA ASP A 269 -9.76 -1.26 19.86
C ASP A 269 -9.94 -2.77 19.63
N GLY A 270 -8.86 -3.49 19.28
CA GLY A 270 -8.85 -4.93 18.98
C GLY A 270 -9.61 -5.35 17.73
N ARG A 271 -10.16 -4.39 16.95
CA ARG A 271 -11.01 -4.70 15.80
C ARG A 271 -10.24 -5.19 14.58
N ARG A 272 -8.98 -4.79 14.45
CA ARG A 272 -8.08 -5.21 13.37
C ARG A 272 -6.78 -5.73 13.93
N ARG A 273 -6.23 -6.72 13.28
CA ARG A 273 -4.91 -7.28 13.56
C ARG A 273 -3.98 -6.96 12.40
N TYR A 274 -2.69 -6.99 12.65
CA TYR A 274 -1.67 -6.77 11.64
C TYR A 274 -0.62 -7.88 11.69
N GLY A 275 -0.25 -8.39 10.52
CA GLY A 275 0.82 -9.36 10.35
C GLY A 275 2.15 -8.68 9.98
N LEU A 276 2.88 -9.24 9.03
CA LEU A 276 4.05 -8.62 8.42
C LEU A 276 3.64 -8.03 7.06
N GLY A 277 3.19 -6.77 7.07
CA GLY A 277 2.80 -6.04 5.87
C GLY A 277 1.32 -6.10 5.47
N PHE A 278 0.51 -6.87 6.19
CA PHE A 278 -0.89 -7.10 5.85
C PHE A 278 -1.83 -6.81 7.02
N TRP A 279 -2.96 -6.17 6.72
CA TRP A 279 -4.09 -6.11 7.62
C TRP A 279 -4.80 -7.46 7.66
N LEU A 280 -5.14 -7.92 8.85
CA LEU A 280 -5.84 -9.17 9.08
C LEU A 280 -7.23 -8.87 9.63
N ALA A 281 -8.23 -9.67 9.25
CA ALA A 281 -9.55 -9.57 9.83
C ALA A 281 -9.51 -9.77 11.36
N GLY A 282 -10.44 -9.16 12.09
CA GLY A 282 -10.58 -9.38 13.53
C GLY A 282 -10.88 -10.84 13.82
N GLU A 283 -11.75 -11.45 13.01
CA GLU A 283 -12.09 -12.87 13.04
C GLU A 283 -11.93 -13.46 11.62
N GLY A 284 -11.60 -14.77 11.55
CA GLY A 284 -11.37 -15.48 10.28
C GLY A 284 -10.00 -15.22 9.68
N ASP A 285 -9.83 -15.64 8.42
CA ASP A 285 -8.54 -15.71 7.71
C ASP A 285 -8.38 -14.64 6.61
N ALA A 286 -9.36 -13.75 6.48
CA ALA A 286 -9.31 -12.72 5.45
C ALA A 286 -8.15 -11.73 5.68
N VAL A 287 -7.43 -11.47 4.62
CA VAL A 287 -6.26 -10.61 4.56
C VAL A 287 -6.56 -9.41 3.67
N SER A 288 -6.05 -8.23 4.01
CA SER A 288 -6.33 -7.05 3.21
C SER A 288 -5.15 -6.11 3.05
N LEU A 289 -5.16 -5.41 1.93
CA LEU A 289 -4.37 -4.23 1.65
C LEU A 289 -5.30 -3.03 1.58
N VAL A 290 -4.91 -1.95 2.23
CA VAL A 290 -5.68 -0.71 2.31
C VAL A 290 -4.76 0.46 1.98
N GLY A 291 -5.25 1.42 1.23
CA GLY A 291 -4.53 2.64 0.92
C GLY A 291 -5.48 3.83 0.83
N ALA A 292 -5.11 4.92 1.47
CA ALA A 292 -5.80 6.20 1.44
C ALA A 292 -4.77 7.31 1.33
N ASP A 293 -5.02 8.25 0.44
CA ASP A 293 -4.22 9.46 0.31
C ASP A 293 -4.99 10.52 -0.48
N ALA A 294 -4.44 11.72 -0.61
CA ALA A 294 -5.02 12.74 -1.48
C ALA A 294 -5.21 12.19 -2.90
N GLY A 295 -6.45 12.12 -3.37
CA GLY A 295 -6.78 11.60 -4.70
C GLY A 295 -6.64 10.09 -4.87
N VAL A 296 -6.57 9.32 -3.78
CA VAL A 296 -6.42 7.86 -3.82
C VAL A 296 -7.29 7.19 -2.76
N SER A 297 -8.11 6.23 -3.17
CA SER A 297 -8.78 5.31 -2.26
C SER A 297 -8.64 3.88 -2.78
N PHE A 298 -8.07 3.00 -1.97
CA PHE A 298 -7.83 1.61 -2.33
C PHE A 298 -8.19 0.66 -1.21
N ARG A 299 -8.86 -0.42 -1.56
CA ARG A 299 -8.99 -1.58 -0.69
C ARG A 299 -9.09 -2.86 -1.52
N SER A 300 -8.28 -3.84 -1.15
CA SER A 300 -8.41 -5.21 -1.64
C SER A 300 -8.42 -6.17 -0.47
N VAL A 301 -9.36 -7.11 -0.49
CA VAL A 301 -9.50 -8.16 0.53
C VAL A 301 -9.50 -9.50 -0.16
N HIS A 302 -8.73 -10.44 0.36
CA HIS A 302 -8.74 -11.83 -0.05
C HIS A 302 -9.11 -12.71 1.15
N ASP A 303 -10.11 -13.57 0.96
CA ASP A 303 -10.52 -14.61 1.90
C ASP A 303 -10.07 -15.96 1.34
N PRO A 304 -8.99 -16.56 1.85
CA PRO A 304 -8.47 -17.82 1.31
C PRO A 304 -9.40 -19.00 1.59
N ALA A 305 -10.21 -18.96 2.67
CA ALA A 305 -11.16 -20.04 2.99
C ALA A 305 -12.33 -20.11 1.99
N ARG A 306 -12.65 -18.98 1.34
CA ARG A 306 -13.76 -18.85 0.37
C ARG A 306 -13.27 -18.71 -1.06
N ASP A 307 -11.96 -18.64 -1.29
CA ASP A 307 -11.32 -18.24 -2.56
C ASP A 307 -12.04 -17.02 -3.17
N LEU A 308 -12.18 -15.99 -2.34
CA LEU A 308 -12.90 -14.77 -2.67
C LEU A 308 -11.96 -13.58 -2.56
N THR A 309 -11.81 -12.85 -3.66
CA THR A 309 -11.13 -11.55 -3.69
C THR A 309 -12.11 -10.47 -4.09
N HIS A 310 -12.13 -9.35 -3.37
CA HIS A 310 -12.80 -8.16 -3.83
C HIS A 310 -11.88 -6.95 -3.73
N THR A 311 -11.84 -6.17 -4.79
CA THR A 311 -10.95 -5.03 -4.93
C THR A 311 -11.73 -3.80 -5.40
N MET A 312 -11.48 -2.67 -4.77
CA MET A 312 -11.90 -1.34 -5.20
C MET A 312 -10.66 -0.46 -5.30
N ILE A 313 -10.49 0.22 -6.42
CA ILE A 313 -9.47 1.24 -6.63
C ILE A 313 -10.16 2.48 -7.16
N ALA A 314 -9.89 3.65 -6.58
CA ALA A 314 -10.44 4.92 -7.02
C ALA A 314 -9.35 5.98 -7.12
N ASN A 315 -9.48 6.85 -8.11
CA ASN A 315 -8.62 8.01 -8.29
C ASN A 315 -9.22 9.29 -7.69
N THR A 316 -9.93 9.13 -6.58
CA THR A 316 -10.48 10.23 -5.77
C THR A 316 -10.26 9.95 -4.29
N THR A 317 -10.19 11.03 -3.49
CA THR A 317 -10.23 10.93 -2.04
C THR A 317 -11.62 10.46 -1.58
N ASP A 318 -11.70 9.67 -0.51
CA ASP A 318 -12.93 9.28 0.19
C ASP A 318 -13.98 8.50 -0.65
N ALA A 319 -13.54 7.53 -1.44
CA ALA A 319 -14.42 6.64 -2.22
C ALA A 319 -14.89 5.38 -1.44
N TRP A 320 -14.98 5.46 -0.10
CA TRP A 320 -15.17 4.29 0.78
C TRP A 320 -16.58 3.67 0.75
N GLN A 321 -17.59 4.36 0.23
CA GLN A 321 -18.96 3.85 0.14
C GLN A 321 -19.03 2.55 -0.67
N VAL A 322 -18.32 2.50 -1.81
CA VAL A 322 -18.22 1.31 -2.65
C VAL A 322 -17.50 0.18 -1.92
N SER A 323 -16.40 0.47 -1.23
CA SER A 323 -15.68 -0.52 -0.42
C SER A 323 -16.54 -1.11 0.69
N ARG A 324 -17.35 -0.27 1.37
CA ARG A 324 -18.30 -0.74 2.41
C ARG A 324 -19.37 -1.65 1.83
N LEU A 325 -19.91 -1.32 0.65
CA LEU A 325 -20.88 -2.16 -0.04
C LEU A 325 -20.28 -3.54 -0.39
N LEU A 326 -19.06 -3.59 -0.89
CA LEU A 326 -18.35 -4.84 -1.19
C LEU A 326 -18.18 -5.68 0.09
N ALA A 327 -17.70 -5.08 1.18
CA ALA A 327 -17.45 -5.78 2.44
C ALA A 327 -18.72 -6.33 3.08
N ALA A 328 -19.86 -5.66 2.93
CA ALA A 328 -21.15 -6.13 3.48
C ALA A 328 -21.74 -7.33 2.73
N ASN A 329 -21.22 -7.64 1.53
CA ASN A 329 -21.76 -8.68 0.63
C ASN A 329 -20.71 -9.77 0.29
N ALA A 330 -19.53 -9.71 0.89
CA ALA A 330 -18.42 -10.66 0.69
C ALA A 330 -18.61 -12.02 1.41
#